data_dae87328ea81b644b42e2fec0cc88147
#
_entry.id   dae87328ea81b644b42e2fec0cc88147
#
_cell.length_a   1.000
_cell.length_b   1.000
_cell.length_c   1.000
_cell.angle_alpha   90.00
_cell.angle_beta   90.00
_cell.angle_gamma   90.00
#
_symmetry.space_group_name_H-M   'P 1'
#
loop_
_entity.id
_entity.type
_entity.pdbx_description
1 polymer ?
#
loop_
_entity_poly.entity_id
_entity_poly.type
_entity_poly.pdbx_seq_one_letter_code
_entity_poly.pdbx_strand_id
1 'polypeptide(L)'
;MELLKKIFSPLAKTLNYIQNHFKAMLFLLLLFLLFAPTPKDELNTPNLQEIKLTGAIMDATDLVKQINQVTQDNTIKGVLFSVDSPGGAVAPSVEIAYAIKRLSKIKPVIAYASGTMASGSYYASIWADKIIANPGSMIGSIGVIMQGSDFSGIMQKLGIKTQVVKAGKYKQIGTPDRPWKNYEVKELNKVIQATYDMFSRDVANARKLDYKKRDTFANAHIFTALQAKKVGLIDNLGVKYTAKEILVQLSGVKEARWNQEDTFDKIMKKISASTAIVFQTYFPPLTLR
;
A
#
# COMPACT_ATOMS: atom_id res chain seq x y z
N MET A 1 22.05 21.54 68.28
CA MET A 1 20.87 22.06 67.51
C MET A 1 21.26 22.66 66.17
N GLU A 2 22.42 23.30 66.04
CA GLU A 2 22.88 23.86 64.73
C GLU A 2 23.28 22.84 63.69
N LEU A 3 23.86 21.68 64.14
CA LEU A 3 24.28 20.62 63.21
C LEU A 3 23.09 19.95 62.48
N LEU A 4 21.98 19.76 63.20
CA LEU A 4 20.73 19.24 62.60
C LEU A 4 20.11 20.24 61.61
N LYS A 5 20.15 21.55 61.89
CA LYS A 5 19.69 22.59 60.92
C LYS A 5 20.53 22.59 59.64
N LYS A 6 21.85 22.38 59.71
CA LYS A 6 22.73 22.31 58.52
C LYS A 6 22.46 21.08 57.66
N ILE A 7 22.13 19.93 58.27
CA ILE A 7 21.83 18.69 57.55
C ILE A 7 20.44 18.75 56.90
N PHE A 8 19.44 19.33 57.55
CA PHE A 8 18.05 19.37 57.02
C PHE A 8 17.75 20.60 56.16
N SER A 9 18.62 21.65 56.17
CA SER A 9 18.43 22.85 55.36
C SER A 9 18.36 22.57 53.82
N PRO A 10 19.25 21.74 53.21
CA PRO A 10 19.14 21.44 51.78
C PRO A 10 17.88 20.63 51.47
N LEU A 11 17.48 19.71 52.35
CA LEU A 11 16.25 18.91 52.13
C LEU A 11 15.00 19.81 52.15
N ALA A 12 14.92 20.74 53.12
CA ALA A 12 13.81 21.69 53.18
C ALA A 12 13.75 22.64 51.98
N LYS A 13 14.91 23.08 51.47
CA LYS A 13 14.98 23.89 50.23
C LYS A 13 14.50 23.09 48.99
N THR A 14 14.89 21.83 48.87
CA THR A 14 14.45 20.96 47.78
C THR A 14 12.96 20.70 47.85
N LEU A 15 12.40 20.44 49.02
CA LEU A 15 10.97 20.22 49.23
C LEU A 15 10.16 21.49 48.87
N ASN A 16 10.60 22.66 49.34
CA ASN A 16 9.97 23.92 48.97
C ASN A 16 10.04 24.21 47.48
N TYR A 17 11.16 23.90 46.82
CA TYR A 17 11.28 24.06 45.35
C TYR A 17 10.30 23.12 44.63
N ILE A 18 10.22 21.86 45.02
CA ILE A 18 9.26 20.88 44.44
C ILE A 18 7.83 21.38 44.67
N GLN A 19 7.48 21.83 45.87
CA GLN A 19 6.14 22.32 46.19
C GLN A 19 5.76 23.56 45.38
N ASN A 20 6.67 24.53 45.19
CA ASN A 20 6.44 25.74 44.43
C ASN A 20 6.34 25.48 42.91
N HIS A 21 7.00 24.45 42.39
CA HIS A 21 7.02 24.12 40.98
C HIS A 21 6.29 22.83 40.64
N PHE A 22 5.48 22.27 41.55
CA PHE A 22 4.84 20.98 41.43
C PHE A 22 4.06 20.82 40.11
N LYS A 23 3.25 21.83 39.74
CA LYS A 23 2.46 21.79 38.50
C LYS A 23 3.34 21.74 37.26
N ALA A 24 4.42 22.51 37.21
CA ALA A 24 5.37 22.52 36.11
C ALA A 24 6.16 21.20 36.04
N MET A 25 6.58 20.67 37.18
CA MET A 25 7.27 19.38 37.24
C MET A 25 6.36 18.22 36.84
N LEU A 26 5.10 18.26 37.27
CA LEU A 26 4.10 17.25 36.86
C LEU A 26 3.84 17.32 35.35
N PHE A 27 3.73 18.53 34.79
CA PHE A 27 3.56 18.72 33.35
C PHE A 27 4.77 18.19 32.56
N LEU A 28 5.98 18.51 33.01
CA LEU A 28 7.22 17.99 32.40
C LEU A 28 7.35 16.46 32.55
N LEU A 29 6.94 15.91 33.68
CA LEU A 29 6.90 14.46 33.89
C LEU A 29 5.91 13.79 32.95
N LEU A 30 4.72 14.37 32.77
CA LEU A 30 3.72 13.88 31.80
C LEU A 30 4.24 13.98 30.37
N LEU A 31 4.89 15.08 30.01
CA LEU A 31 5.55 15.22 28.72
C LEU A 31 6.67 14.17 28.56
N PHE A 32 7.50 13.97 29.57
CA PHE A 32 8.55 12.95 29.57
C PHE A 32 7.96 11.55 29.41
N LEU A 33 6.90 11.20 30.14
CA LEU A 33 6.22 9.90 30.02
C LEU A 33 5.56 9.70 28.65
N LEU A 34 5.06 10.79 28.02
CA LEU A 34 4.49 10.76 26.68
C LEU A 34 5.54 10.60 25.59
N PHE A 35 6.74 11.16 25.78
CA PHE A 35 7.81 11.19 24.79
C PHE A 35 9.02 10.33 25.16
N ALA A 36 9.06 9.75 26.36
CA ALA A 36 10.15 8.86 26.76
C ALA A 36 10.21 7.67 25.81
N PRO A 37 11.37 7.40 25.20
CA PRO A 37 11.55 6.17 24.44
C PRO A 37 11.33 4.99 25.40
N THR A 38 10.27 4.21 25.15
CA THR A 38 10.12 2.93 25.86
C THR A 38 11.36 2.09 25.58
N PRO A 39 12.02 1.50 26.59
CA PRO A 39 13.09 0.56 26.34
C PRO A 39 12.56 -0.50 25.37
N LYS A 40 13.20 -0.62 24.19
CA LYS A 40 12.90 -1.75 23.29
C LYS A 40 13.43 -2.98 24.04
N ASP A 41 12.54 -3.70 24.68
CA ASP A 41 12.86 -5.03 25.20
C ASP A 41 13.40 -5.85 24.03
N GLU A 42 14.67 -6.24 24.06
CA GLU A 42 15.26 -7.13 23.04
C GLU A 42 14.46 -8.44 22.90
N LEU A 43 13.79 -8.85 23.98
CA LEU A 43 12.87 -9.98 24.02
C LEU A 43 11.59 -9.78 23.21
N ASN A 44 11.23 -8.53 22.84
CA ASN A 44 10.00 -8.18 22.12
C ASN A 44 10.24 -7.64 20.71
N THR A 45 11.47 -7.74 20.19
CA THR A 45 11.78 -7.29 18.82
C THR A 45 10.93 -8.05 17.81
N PRO A 46 10.15 -7.35 16.96
CA PRO A 46 9.37 -7.99 15.91
C PRO A 46 10.25 -8.82 14.98
N ASN A 47 9.73 -9.98 14.56
CA ASN A 47 10.41 -10.84 13.59
C ASN A 47 9.57 -11.13 12.33
N LEU A 48 8.32 -10.66 12.32
CA LEU A 48 7.43 -10.69 11.15
C LEU A 48 6.79 -9.32 10.94
N GLN A 49 6.65 -8.95 9.67
CA GLN A 49 6.08 -7.65 9.27
C GLN A 49 4.84 -7.84 8.40
N GLU A 50 3.79 -7.07 8.68
CA GLU A 50 2.70 -6.88 7.72
C GLU A 50 2.90 -5.58 6.95
N ILE A 51 2.85 -5.66 5.62
CA ILE A 51 2.82 -4.51 4.70
C ILE A 51 1.46 -4.50 4.01
N LYS A 52 0.80 -3.36 3.97
CA LYS A 52 -0.56 -3.23 3.42
C LYS A 52 -0.55 -2.44 2.12
N LEU A 53 -1.27 -2.95 1.11
CA LEU A 53 -1.62 -2.24 -0.11
C LEU A 53 -3.14 -2.08 -0.16
N THR A 54 -3.64 -0.86 0.01
CA THR A 54 -5.08 -0.56 0.04
C THR A 54 -5.44 0.57 -0.92
N GLY A 55 -6.64 0.49 -1.51
CA GLY A 55 -7.13 1.50 -2.45
C GLY A 55 -6.42 1.49 -3.80
N ALA A 56 -6.64 2.53 -4.61
CA ALA A 56 -6.06 2.65 -5.94
C ALA A 56 -4.55 2.97 -5.89
N ILE A 57 -3.78 2.31 -6.75
CA ILE A 57 -2.33 2.53 -6.87
C ILE A 57 -2.09 3.74 -7.78
N MET A 58 -1.84 4.91 -7.20
CA MET A 58 -1.49 6.12 -7.94
C MET A 58 0.00 6.45 -7.83
N ASP A 59 0.63 6.05 -6.72
CA ASP A 59 2.04 6.22 -6.42
C ASP A 59 2.58 4.98 -5.70
N ALA A 60 3.88 4.74 -5.77
CA ALA A 60 4.53 3.59 -5.15
C ALA A 60 5.61 3.99 -4.13
N THR A 61 5.92 5.27 -4.02
CA THR A 61 7.13 5.78 -3.32
C THR A 61 7.20 5.29 -1.88
N ASP A 62 6.16 5.52 -1.09
CA ASP A 62 6.15 5.17 0.33
C ASP A 62 6.13 3.65 0.54
N LEU A 63 5.34 2.94 -0.27
CA LEU A 63 5.24 1.48 -0.17
C LEU A 63 6.56 0.80 -0.56
N VAL A 64 7.20 1.24 -1.64
CA VAL A 64 8.51 0.73 -2.07
C VAL A 64 9.58 1.06 -1.03
N LYS A 65 9.55 2.26 -0.43
CA LYS A 65 10.43 2.62 0.69
C LYS A 65 10.26 1.67 1.87
N GLN A 66 9.02 1.39 2.27
CA GLN A 66 8.71 0.45 3.35
C GLN A 66 9.21 -0.97 3.02
N ILE A 67 8.97 -1.47 1.81
CA ILE A 67 9.45 -2.77 1.35
C ILE A 67 10.98 -2.83 1.41
N ASN A 68 11.68 -1.79 0.96
CA ASN A 68 13.14 -1.74 0.98
C ASN A 68 13.70 -1.69 2.42
N GLN A 69 13.08 -0.95 3.33
CA GLN A 69 13.45 -0.94 4.74
C GLN A 69 13.33 -2.33 5.36
N VAL A 70 12.22 -3.01 5.14
CA VAL A 70 12.02 -4.38 5.64
C VAL A 70 12.97 -5.37 4.97
N THR A 71 13.35 -5.16 3.72
CA THR A 71 14.34 -5.99 3.02
C THR A 71 15.71 -5.94 3.73
N GLN A 72 16.11 -4.78 4.22
CA GLN A 72 17.39 -4.55 4.88
C GLN A 72 17.37 -4.90 6.39
N ASP A 73 16.20 -4.96 7.01
CA ASP A 73 16.06 -5.24 8.45
C ASP A 73 16.24 -6.73 8.74
N ASN A 74 17.40 -7.09 9.29
CA ASN A 74 17.73 -8.48 9.63
C ASN A 74 16.89 -9.06 10.77
N THR A 75 16.17 -8.27 11.54
CA THR A 75 15.28 -8.76 12.61
C THR A 75 14.02 -9.39 12.00
N ILE A 76 13.51 -8.84 10.92
CA ILE A 76 12.34 -9.34 10.20
C ILE A 76 12.70 -10.56 9.35
N LYS A 77 12.04 -11.68 9.60
CA LYS A 77 12.29 -12.98 8.96
C LYS A 77 11.25 -13.35 7.88
N GLY A 78 10.14 -12.62 7.80
CA GLY A 78 9.10 -12.86 6.80
C GLY A 78 8.10 -11.72 6.72
N VAL A 79 7.42 -11.60 5.57
CA VAL A 79 6.51 -10.49 5.27
C VAL A 79 5.15 -11.01 4.81
N LEU A 80 4.09 -10.51 5.43
CA LEU A 80 2.72 -10.63 4.95
C LEU A 80 2.36 -9.38 4.14
N PHE A 81 2.26 -9.51 2.84
CA PHE A 81 1.79 -8.46 1.95
C PHE A 81 0.27 -8.53 1.83
N SER A 82 -0.44 -7.75 2.63
CA SER A 82 -1.91 -7.74 2.72
C SER A 82 -2.48 -6.76 1.69
N VAL A 83 -3.35 -7.24 0.81
CA VAL A 83 -3.83 -6.49 -0.36
C VAL A 83 -5.35 -6.40 -0.36
N ASP A 84 -5.85 -5.15 -0.47
CA ASP A 84 -7.24 -4.81 -0.78
C ASP A 84 -7.24 -3.59 -1.72
N SER A 85 -7.03 -3.87 -3.01
CA SER A 85 -6.80 -2.83 -4.01
C SER A 85 -7.32 -3.26 -5.39
N PRO A 86 -8.02 -2.38 -6.12
CA PRO A 86 -8.45 -2.65 -7.50
C PRO A 86 -7.31 -2.53 -8.52
N GLY A 87 -6.09 -2.19 -8.09
CA GLY A 87 -4.99 -1.82 -8.98
C GLY A 87 -4.89 -0.32 -9.19
N GLY A 88 -4.36 0.11 -10.31
CA GLY A 88 -4.16 1.53 -10.62
C GLY A 88 -3.16 1.77 -11.73
N ALA A 89 -2.33 2.81 -11.59
CA ALA A 89 -1.34 3.19 -12.59
C ALA A 89 -0.29 2.09 -12.83
N VAL A 90 0.10 1.91 -14.09
CA VAL A 90 0.99 0.81 -14.52
C VAL A 90 2.37 0.93 -13.87
N ALA A 91 3.04 2.07 -14.03
CA ALA A 91 4.40 2.23 -13.54
C ALA A 91 4.54 2.04 -12.03
N PRO A 92 3.71 2.65 -11.15
CA PRO A 92 3.73 2.36 -9.72
C PRO A 92 3.49 0.89 -9.39
N SER A 93 2.58 0.21 -10.10
CA SER A 93 2.32 -1.23 -9.90
C SER A 93 3.54 -2.09 -10.23
N VAL A 94 4.27 -1.73 -11.29
CA VAL A 94 5.53 -2.39 -11.68
C VAL A 94 6.61 -2.17 -10.60
N GLU A 95 6.77 -0.95 -10.09
CA GLU A 95 7.74 -0.64 -9.02
C GLU A 95 7.50 -1.50 -7.77
N ILE A 96 6.24 -1.63 -7.34
CA ILE A 96 5.87 -2.47 -6.20
C ILE A 96 6.18 -3.94 -6.50
N ALA A 97 5.79 -4.44 -7.68
CA ALA A 97 6.03 -5.83 -8.09
C ALA A 97 7.53 -6.19 -8.04
N TYR A 98 8.38 -5.31 -8.56
CA TYR A 98 9.83 -5.54 -8.54
C TYR A 98 10.45 -5.38 -7.14
N ALA A 99 9.88 -4.52 -6.29
CA ALA A 99 10.28 -4.45 -4.88
C ALA A 99 9.93 -5.76 -4.14
N ILE A 100 8.72 -6.30 -4.31
CA ILE A 100 8.31 -7.61 -3.77
C ILE A 100 9.20 -8.73 -4.33
N LYS A 101 9.51 -8.71 -5.64
CA LYS A 101 10.41 -9.69 -6.28
C LYS A 101 11.82 -9.67 -5.67
N ARG A 102 12.35 -8.51 -5.30
CA ARG A 102 13.64 -8.42 -4.60
C ARG A 102 13.54 -8.95 -3.18
N LEU A 103 12.49 -8.56 -2.46
CA LEU A 103 12.24 -9.00 -1.09
C LEU A 103 12.09 -10.52 -1.01
N SER A 104 11.30 -11.15 -1.90
CA SER A 104 11.04 -12.60 -1.88
C SER A 104 12.28 -13.47 -2.13
N LYS A 105 13.35 -12.89 -2.73
CA LYS A 105 14.64 -13.58 -2.86
C LYS A 105 15.44 -13.65 -1.55
N ILE A 106 15.07 -12.84 -0.56
CA ILE A 106 15.81 -12.69 0.70
C ILE A 106 15.02 -13.24 1.88
N LYS A 107 13.70 -13.03 1.88
CA LYS A 107 12.78 -13.39 2.96
C LYS A 107 11.47 -13.93 2.40
N PRO A 108 10.83 -14.93 3.04
CA PRO A 108 9.51 -15.39 2.64
C PRO A 108 8.48 -14.25 2.60
N VAL A 109 7.73 -14.19 1.51
CA VAL A 109 6.64 -13.23 1.30
C VAL A 109 5.35 -13.98 1.00
N ILE A 110 4.33 -13.77 1.82
CA ILE A 110 2.97 -14.23 1.53
C ILE A 110 2.15 -13.03 1.08
N ALA A 111 1.62 -13.07 -0.13
CA ALA A 111 0.59 -12.12 -0.54
C ALA A 111 -0.78 -12.64 -0.09
N TYR A 112 -1.54 -11.79 0.60
CA TYR A 112 -2.86 -12.12 1.09
C TYR A 112 -3.90 -11.17 0.53
N ALA A 113 -4.82 -11.69 -0.29
CA ALA A 113 -5.97 -10.94 -0.76
C ALA A 113 -7.03 -10.91 0.35
N SER A 114 -7.22 -9.76 0.99
CA SER A 114 -8.22 -9.57 2.05
C SER A 114 -9.60 -9.15 1.51
N GLY A 115 -9.62 -8.53 0.34
CA GLY A 115 -10.80 -8.10 -0.41
C GLY A 115 -10.53 -8.20 -1.90
N THR A 116 -10.14 -7.12 -2.54
CA THR A 116 -9.81 -7.10 -3.96
C THR A 116 -8.29 -7.19 -4.17
N MET A 117 -7.86 -8.09 -5.05
CA MET A 117 -6.49 -8.15 -5.56
C MET A 117 -6.58 -8.25 -7.09
N ALA A 118 -6.70 -7.11 -7.76
CA ALA A 118 -7.02 -7.06 -9.18
C ALA A 118 -6.11 -6.09 -9.94
N SER A 119 -5.89 -6.33 -11.23
CA SER A 119 -5.12 -5.48 -12.13
C SER A 119 -3.71 -5.21 -11.55
N GLY A 120 -3.30 -3.95 -11.39
CA GLY A 120 -1.99 -3.58 -10.87
C GLY A 120 -1.67 -4.15 -9.48
N SER A 121 -2.66 -4.37 -8.61
CA SER A 121 -2.41 -4.96 -7.28
C SER A 121 -2.17 -6.47 -7.36
N TYR A 122 -2.80 -7.16 -8.30
CA TYR A 122 -2.44 -8.55 -8.61
C TYR A 122 -1.01 -8.60 -9.18
N TYR A 123 -0.68 -7.70 -10.12
CA TYR A 123 0.68 -7.58 -10.66
C TYR A 123 1.73 -7.34 -9.56
N ALA A 124 1.43 -6.46 -8.61
CA ALA A 124 2.30 -6.21 -7.45
C ALA A 124 2.55 -7.47 -6.59
N SER A 125 1.64 -8.44 -6.63
CA SER A 125 1.64 -9.63 -5.76
C SER A 125 2.22 -10.89 -6.40
N ILE A 126 2.38 -10.92 -7.74
CA ILE A 126 2.71 -12.17 -8.47
C ILE A 126 4.04 -12.83 -8.06
N TRP A 127 4.98 -12.03 -7.53
CA TRP A 127 6.32 -12.49 -7.16
C TRP A 127 6.44 -12.92 -5.68
N ALA A 128 5.34 -12.90 -4.92
CA ALA A 128 5.31 -13.50 -3.59
C ALA A 128 5.47 -15.03 -3.66
N ASP A 129 6.04 -15.63 -2.61
CA ASP A 129 6.26 -17.08 -2.55
C ASP A 129 4.94 -17.87 -2.57
N LYS A 130 3.90 -17.30 -1.95
CA LYS A 130 2.54 -17.82 -1.98
C LYS A 130 1.54 -16.67 -2.08
N ILE A 131 0.45 -16.91 -2.79
CA ILE A 131 -0.72 -16.02 -2.83
C ILE A 131 -1.88 -16.76 -2.17
N ILE A 132 -2.38 -16.21 -1.07
CA ILE A 132 -3.52 -16.73 -0.32
C ILE A 132 -4.67 -15.75 -0.50
N ALA A 133 -5.86 -16.23 -0.79
CA ALA A 133 -7.02 -15.35 -0.94
C ALA A 133 -8.13 -15.71 0.03
N ASN A 134 -8.72 -14.69 0.65
CA ASN A 134 -9.98 -14.85 1.37
C ASN A 134 -11.04 -15.44 0.40
N PRO A 135 -11.84 -16.41 0.82
CA PRO A 135 -12.88 -17.00 -0.04
C PRO A 135 -13.82 -15.99 -0.72
N GLY A 136 -14.04 -14.83 -0.08
CA GLY A 136 -14.85 -13.73 -0.63
C GLY A 136 -14.08 -12.73 -1.52
N SER A 137 -12.79 -12.94 -1.75
CA SER A 137 -11.98 -12.00 -2.54
C SER A 137 -12.25 -12.07 -4.04
N MET A 138 -12.04 -10.94 -4.70
CA MET A 138 -12.00 -10.81 -6.16
C MET A 138 -10.55 -10.74 -6.64
N ILE A 139 -10.20 -11.60 -7.61
CA ILE A 139 -8.83 -11.77 -8.10
C ILE A 139 -8.78 -11.60 -9.61
N GLY A 140 -7.66 -11.14 -10.14
CA GLY A 140 -7.39 -11.16 -11.59
C GLY A 140 -7.44 -9.79 -12.24
N SER A 141 -8.38 -9.54 -13.15
CA SER A 141 -8.40 -8.32 -13.98
C SER A 141 -7.04 -8.05 -14.64
N ILE A 142 -6.41 -9.13 -15.17
CA ILE A 142 -5.12 -9.05 -15.88
C ILE A 142 -5.40 -8.46 -17.25
N GLY A 143 -5.33 -7.15 -17.32
CA GLY A 143 -5.64 -6.35 -18.50
C GLY A 143 -5.14 -4.93 -18.36
N VAL A 144 -5.19 -4.17 -19.45
CA VAL A 144 -4.76 -2.76 -19.49
C VAL A 144 -5.83 -1.95 -20.22
N ILE A 145 -6.18 -0.81 -19.63
CA ILE A 145 -7.14 0.11 -20.24
C ILE A 145 -6.52 1.51 -20.30
N MET A 146 -6.86 2.25 -21.34
CA MET A 146 -6.68 3.70 -21.43
C MET A 146 -8.02 4.31 -21.77
N GLN A 147 -8.50 5.17 -20.90
CA GLN A 147 -9.82 5.79 -21.04
C GLN A 147 -9.65 7.31 -21.07
N GLY A 148 -10.36 7.96 -21.99
CA GLY A 148 -10.47 9.41 -22.05
C GLY A 148 -11.93 9.81 -22.31
N SER A 149 -12.33 10.95 -21.77
CA SER A 149 -13.65 11.54 -22.03
C SER A 149 -13.59 12.48 -23.23
N ASP A 150 -14.65 12.53 -24.01
CA ASP A 150 -14.83 13.49 -25.10
C ASP A 150 -15.84 14.58 -24.66
N PHE A 151 -15.35 15.80 -24.49
CA PHE A 151 -16.15 16.96 -24.10
C PHE A 151 -16.50 17.86 -25.30
N SER A 152 -16.18 17.47 -26.55
CA SER A 152 -16.39 18.30 -27.73
C SER A 152 -17.83 18.78 -27.87
N GLY A 153 -18.81 17.93 -27.58
CA GLY A 153 -20.22 18.29 -27.65
C GLY A 153 -20.65 19.37 -26.65
N ILE A 154 -20.10 19.37 -25.45
CA ILE A 154 -20.36 20.39 -24.42
C ILE A 154 -19.65 21.68 -24.81
N MET A 155 -18.40 21.60 -25.22
CA MET A 155 -17.61 22.76 -25.66
C MET A 155 -18.29 23.49 -26.84
N GLN A 156 -18.83 22.73 -27.82
CA GLN A 156 -19.57 23.28 -28.94
C GLN A 156 -20.81 24.05 -28.48
N LYS A 157 -21.59 23.50 -27.54
CA LYS A 157 -22.80 24.17 -27.01
C LYS A 157 -22.46 25.47 -26.26
N LEU A 158 -21.28 25.54 -25.62
CA LEU A 158 -20.79 26.69 -24.88
C LEU A 158 -20.04 27.71 -25.80
N GLY A 159 -19.88 27.42 -27.08
CA GLY A 159 -19.12 28.27 -28.01
C GLY A 159 -17.60 28.22 -27.76
N ILE A 160 -17.10 27.28 -27.01
CA ILE A 160 -15.66 27.11 -26.71
C ILE A 160 -14.98 26.38 -27.89
N LYS A 161 -13.91 26.96 -28.41
CA LYS A 161 -13.09 26.36 -29.47
C LYS A 161 -11.64 26.22 -29.03
N THR A 162 -11.09 25.02 -29.15
CA THR A 162 -9.67 24.78 -28.91
C THR A 162 -8.84 25.19 -30.10
N GLN A 163 -7.83 26.04 -29.90
CA GLN A 163 -6.83 26.41 -30.91
C GLN A 163 -5.51 25.70 -30.62
N VAL A 164 -4.99 24.93 -31.56
CA VAL A 164 -3.80 24.10 -31.37
C VAL A 164 -2.80 24.34 -32.47
N VAL A 165 -1.58 24.71 -32.07
CA VAL A 165 -0.38 24.67 -32.92
C VAL A 165 0.52 23.57 -32.39
N LYS A 166 0.91 22.62 -33.25
CA LYS A 166 1.71 21.45 -32.81
C LYS A 166 2.74 21.06 -33.85
N ALA A 167 3.84 20.55 -33.36
CA ALA A 167 4.81 19.80 -34.13
C ALA A 167 4.76 18.31 -33.74
N GLY A 168 4.73 17.44 -34.73
CA GLY A 168 4.56 16.00 -34.56
C GLY A 168 3.10 15.54 -34.68
N LYS A 169 2.91 14.50 -35.51
CA LYS A 169 1.58 13.96 -35.84
C LYS A 169 0.75 13.54 -34.63
N TYR A 170 1.40 12.91 -33.63
CA TYR A 170 0.76 12.31 -32.48
C TYR A 170 0.71 13.20 -31.24
N LYS A 171 1.19 14.47 -31.30
CA LYS A 171 1.37 15.32 -30.13
C LYS A 171 0.06 15.66 -29.38
N GLN A 172 -1.09 15.53 -30.04
CA GLN A 172 -2.41 15.80 -29.46
C GLN A 172 -3.23 14.53 -29.24
N ILE A 173 -2.56 13.39 -29.12
CA ILE A 173 -3.21 12.12 -28.85
C ILE A 173 -3.80 12.12 -27.42
N GLY A 174 -5.00 11.59 -27.24
CA GLY A 174 -5.66 11.54 -25.94
C GLY A 174 -6.36 12.83 -25.50
N THR A 175 -6.42 13.86 -26.37
CA THR A 175 -7.11 15.12 -26.04
C THR A 175 -8.62 14.90 -25.80
N PRO A 176 -9.24 15.60 -24.82
CA PRO A 176 -10.67 15.49 -24.54
C PRO A 176 -11.54 16.49 -25.31
N ASP A 177 -10.95 17.36 -26.12
CA ASP A 177 -11.64 18.44 -26.81
C ASP A 177 -12.24 18.04 -28.19
N ARG A 178 -12.03 16.79 -28.59
CA ARG A 178 -12.56 16.18 -29.80
C ARG A 178 -12.50 14.66 -29.75
N PRO A 179 -13.28 13.94 -30.59
CA PRO A 179 -13.09 12.50 -30.79
C PRO A 179 -11.66 12.16 -31.21
N TRP A 180 -11.15 11.04 -30.73
CA TRP A 180 -9.85 10.53 -31.16
C TRP A 180 -9.92 10.05 -32.61
N LYS A 181 -8.91 10.38 -33.40
CA LYS A 181 -8.80 9.96 -34.78
C LYS A 181 -8.34 8.50 -34.87
N ASN A 182 -8.71 7.81 -35.95
CA ASN A 182 -8.38 6.38 -36.12
C ASN A 182 -6.87 6.09 -36.00
N TYR A 183 -6.01 6.98 -36.51
CA TYR A 183 -4.56 6.79 -36.37
C TYR A 183 -4.05 6.97 -34.95
N GLU A 184 -4.72 7.78 -34.12
CA GLU A 184 -4.42 7.99 -32.73
C GLU A 184 -4.81 6.74 -31.92
N VAL A 185 -6.01 6.21 -32.16
CA VAL A 185 -6.46 4.95 -31.53
C VAL A 185 -5.53 3.80 -31.90
N LYS A 186 -5.09 3.70 -33.18
CA LYS A 186 -4.10 2.68 -33.59
C LYS A 186 -2.77 2.81 -32.84
N GLU A 187 -2.30 4.03 -32.58
CA GLU A 187 -1.05 4.25 -31.83
C GLU A 187 -1.22 3.90 -30.35
N LEU A 188 -2.31 4.33 -29.72
CA LEU A 188 -2.63 3.97 -28.34
C LEU A 188 -2.78 2.46 -28.17
N ASN A 189 -3.41 1.77 -29.12
CA ASN A 189 -3.54 0.32 -29.07
C ASN A 189 -2.18 -0.40 -29.06
N LYS A 190 -1.16 0.11 -29.75
CA LYS A 190 0.20 -0.49 -29.69
C LYS A 190 0.75 -0.43 -28.26
N VAL A 191 0.57 0.71 -27.58
CA VAL A 191 1.03 0.88 -26.19
C VAL A 191 0.28 -0.06 -25.24
N ILE A 192 -1.05 -0.12 -25.39
CA ILE A 192 -1.92 -1.00 -24.60
C ILE A 192 -1.53 -2.47 -24.78
N GLN A 193 -1.35 -2.93 -26.04
CA GLN A 193 -0.97 -4.31 -26.32
C GLN A 193 0.41 -4.66 -25.76
N ALA A 194 1.40 -3.78 -25.92
CA ALA A 194 2.74 -4.01 -25.37
C ALA A 194 2.72 -4.13 -23.83
N THR A 195 1.92 -3.26 -23.17
CA THR A 195 1.76 -3.30 -21.70
C THR A 195 1.01 -4.55 -21.26
N TYR A 196 -0.03 -4.94 -21.97
CA TYR A 196 -0.79 -6.17 -21.71
C TYR A 196 0.07 -7.42 -21.89
N ASP A 197 0.89 -7.47 -22.96
CA ASP A 197 1.80 -8.57 -23.20
C ASP A 197 2.85 -8.68 -22.08
N MET A 198 3.41 -7.57 -21.62
CA MET A 198 4.30 -7.53 -20.45
C MET A 198 3.60 -8.11 -19.22
N PHE A 199 2.43 -7.60 -18.86
CA PHE A 199 1.68 -8.05 -17.70
C PHE A 199 1.35 -9.55 -17.76
N SER A 200 0.75 -10.00 -18.86
CA SER A 200 0.33 -11.41 -19.00
C SER A 200 1.51 -12.39 -19.06
N ARG A 201 2.67 -11.99 -19.63
CA ARG A 201 3.90 -12.79 -19.62
C ARG A 201 4.49 -12.88 -18.21
N ASP A 202 4.55 -11.78 -17.47
CA ASP A 202 5.07 -11.78 -16.11
C ASP A 202 4.20 -12.64 -15.18
N VAL A 203 2.89 -12.59 -15.33
CA VAL A 203 1.96 -13.49 -14.63
C VAL A 203 2.25 -14.95 -14.99
N ALA A 204 2.34 -15.26 -16.28
CA ALA A 204 2.63 -16.64 -16.72
C ALA A 204 3.95 -17.15 -16.14
N ASN A 205 5.00 -16.31 -16.16
CA ASN A 205 6.31 -16.65 -15.61
C ASN A 205 6.27 -16.85 -14.09
N ALA A 206 5.68 -15.90 -13.37
CA ALA A 206 5.63 -15.93 -11.90
C ALA A 206 4.77 -17.09 -11.38
N ARG A 207 3.65 -17.37 -12.05
CA ARG A 207 2.69 -18.40 -11.66
C ARG A 207 2.94 -19.76 -12.36
N LYS A 208 3.96 -19.86 -13.21
CA LYS A 208 4.31 -21.05 -13.99
C LYS A 208 3.15 -21.55 -14.87
N LEU A 209 2.44 -20.60 -15.50
CA LEU A 209 1.32 -20.90 -16.39
C LEU A 209 1.77 -20.96 -17.85
N ASP A 210 1.07 -21.74 -18.65
CA ASP A 210 1.30 -21.78 -20.08
C ASP A 210 0.79 -20.49 -20.75
N TYR A 211 1.72 -19.66 -21.22
CA TYR A 211 1.38 -18.40 -21.90
C TYR A 211 0.50 -18.58 -23.13
N LYS A 212 0.56 -19.74 -23.79
CA LYS A 212 -0.32 -20.04 -24.93
C LYS A 212 -1.80 -20.10 -24.54
N LYS A 213 -2.07 -20.38 -23.26
CA LYS A 213 -3.42 -20.40 -22.66
C LYS A 213 -3.77 -19.10 -21.93
N ARG A 214 -3.11 -17.99 -22.26
CA ARG A 214 -3.28 -16.72 -21.54
C ARG A 214 -4.74 -16.26 -21.41
N ASP A 215 -5.58 -16.57 -22.41
CA ASP A 215 -6.99 -16.17 -22.39
C ASP A 215 -7.80 -16.84 -21.27
N THR A 216 -7.29 -17.95 -20.70
CA THR A 216 -7.94 -18.62 -19.55
C THR A 216 -7.69 -17.95 -18.23
N PHE A 217 -6.59 -17.20 -18.06
CA PHE A 217 -6.20 -16.57 -16.80
C PHE A 217 -6.01 -15.05 -16.90
N ALA A 218 -5.90 -14.51 -18.11
CA ALA A 218 -5.76 -13.07 -18.37
C ALA A 218 -7.04 -12.51 -19.03
N ASN A 219 -6.92 -11.67 -20.09
CA ASN A 219 -8.04 -11.10 -20.82
C ASN A 219 -9.02 -10.30 -19.93
N ALA A 220 -8.47 -9.66 -18.88
CA ALA A 220 -9.18 -8.87 -17.90
C ALA A 220 -10.31 -9.61 -17.13
N HIS A 221 -10.32 -10.95 -17.14
CA HIS A 221 -11.27 -11.72 -16.35
C HIS A 221 -11.13 -11.44 -14.85
N ILE A 222 -12.27 -11.31 -14.18
CA ILE A 222 -12.37 -11.23 -12.73
C ILE A 222 -12.82 -12.60 -12.23
N PHE A 223 -12.11 -13.10 -11.23
CA PHE A 223 -12.33 -14.42 -10.65
C PHE A 223 -12.72 -14.30 -9.17
N THR A 224 -13.61 -15.14 -8.70
CA THR A 224 -13.68 -15.46 -7.29
C THR A 224 -12.39 -16.17 -6.85
N ALA A 225 -12.07 -16.17 -5.56
CA ALA A 225 -10.87 -16.84 -5.05
C ALA A 225 -10.82 -18.33 -5.49
N LEU A 226 -11.95 -19.03 -5.48
CA LEU A 226 -12.03 -20.42 -5.93
C LEU A 226 -11.71 -20.60 -7.43
N GLN A 227 -12.24 -19.72 -8.28
CA GLN A 227 -11.95 -19.72 -9.71
C GLN A 227 -10.48 -19.39 -9.98
N ALA A 228 -9.94 -18.37 -9.27
CA ALA A 228 -8.54 -17.98 -9.37
C ALA A 228 -7.58 -19.13 -9.01
N LYS A 229 -7.92 -19.93 -8.00
CA LYS A 229 -7.17 -21.14 -7.65
C LYS A 229 -7.20 -22.17 -8.77
N LYS A 230 -8.38 -22.41 -9.38
CA LYS A 230 -8.52 -23.37 -10.48
C LYS A 230 -7.68 -23.02 -11.71
N VAL A 231 -7.54 -21.73 -12.00
CA VAL A 231 -6.71 -21.26 -13.13
C VAL A 231 -5.25 -20.97 -12.74
N GLY A 232 -4.84 -21.25 -11.51
CA GLY A 232 -3.47 -21.15 -11.04
C GLY A 232 -3.00 -19.74 -10.65
N LEU A 233 -3.92 -18.76 -10.54
CA LEU A 233 -3.58 -17.40 -10.15
C LEU A 233 -3.24 -17.25 -8.67
N ILE A 234 -3.77 -18.13 -7.81
CA ILE A 234 -3.46 -18.19 -6.38
C ILE A 234 -3.10 -19.60 -5.94
N ASP A 235 -2.44 -19.73 -4.79
CA ASP A 235 -2.02 -21.03 -4.26
C ASP A 235 -3.11 -21.66 -3.40
N ASN A 236 -3.70 -20.91 -2.45
CA ASN A 236 -4.69 -21.42 -1.52
C ASN A 236 -5.78 -20.39 -1.21
N LEU A 237 -6.95 -20.94 -0.82
CA LEU A 237 -7.95 -20.15 -0.12
C LEU A 237 -7.66 -20.18 1.37
N GLY A 238 -7.93 -19.06 2.06
CA GLY A 238 -7.76 -18.98 3.49
C GLY A 238 -8.04 -17.56 4.01
N VAL A 239 -8.26 -17.46 5.30
CA VAL A 239 -8.38 -16.17 5.98
C VAL A 239 -7.00 -15.65 6.40
N LYS A 240 -6.93 -14.44 6.89
CA LYS A 240 -5.67 -13.80 7.30
C LYS A 240 -4.86 -14.63 8.30
N TYR A 241 -5.56 -15.32 9.20
CA TYR A 241 -4.93 -16.23 10.17
C TYR A 241 -4.15 -17.34 9.44
N THR A 242 -4.77 -18.00 8.46
CA THR A 242 -4.12 -19.05 7.64
C THR A 242 -2.88 -18.51 6.90
N ALA A 243 -2.97 -17.30 6.32
CA ALA A 243 -1.83 -16.67 5.65
C ALA A 243 -0.67 -16.39 6.63
N LYS A 244 -0.99 -15.97 7.85
CA LYS A 244 0.00 -15.77 8.92
C LYS A 244 0.66 -17.07 9.35
N GLU A 245 -0.09 -18.15 9.53
CA GLU A 245 0.46 -19.47 9.89
C GLU A 245 1.42 -19.99 8.82
N ILE A 246 1.03 -19.89 7.54
CA ILE A 246 1.90 -20.29 6.41
C ILE A 246 3.19 -19.47 6.42
N LEU A 247 3.12 -18.16 6.70
CA LEU A 247 4.30 -17.31 6.79
C LEU A 247 5.21 -17.72 7.94
N VAL A 248 4.66 -18.02 9.12
CA VAL A 248 5.42 -18.52 10.28
C VAL A 248 6.19 -19.80 9.91
N GLN A 249 5.51 -20.72 9.25
CA GLN A 249 6.15 -21.97 8.79
C GLN A 249 7.28 -21.70 7.80
N LEU A 250 7.06 -20.86 6.79
CA LEU A 250 8.06 -20.56 5.76
C LEU A 250 9.25 -19.75 6.30
N SER A 251 9.01 -18.87 7.26
CA SER A 251 10.07 -18.04 7.87
C SER A 251 10.90 -18.78 8.92
N GLY A 252 10.45 -19.96 9.37
CA GLY A 252 11.14 -20.75 10.40
C GLY A 252 11.17 -20.10 11.78
N VAL A 253 10.38 -19.05 12.05
CA VAL A 253 10.31 -18.42 13.37
C VAL A 253 9.57 -19.33 14.33
N LYS A 254 10.18 -19.61 15.51
CA LYS A 254 9.57 -20.44 16.54
C LYS A 254 8.44 -19.72 17.26
N GLU A 255 8.60 -18.43 17.49
CA GLU A 255 7.64 -17.57 18.17
C GLU A 255 7.40 -16.32 17.30
N ALA A 256 6.19 -16.18 16.79
CA ALA A 256 5.82 -15.09 15.90
C ALA A 256 5.59 -13.78 16.65
N ARG A 257 6.45 -12.79 16.42
CA ARG A 257 6.33 -11.43 16.94
C ARG A 257 6.10 -10.48 15.78
N TRP A 258 4.85 -10.04 15.67
CA TRP A 258 4.45 -9.14 14.60
C TRP A 258 4.79 -7.69 14.93
N ASN A 259 5.34 -6.97 13.96
CA ASN A 259 5.47 -5.53 14.09
C ASN A 259 4.07 -4.93 14.20
N GLN A 260 3.78 -4.33 15.34
CA GLN A 260 2.53 -3.60 15.58
C GLN A 260 2.74 -2.16 15.13
N GLU A 261 1.75 -1.59 14.43
CA GLU A 261 1.74 -0.14 14.19
C GLU A 261 1.85 0.58 15.54
N ASP A 262 2.76 1.54 15.63
CA ASP A 262 2.96 2.33 16.84
C ASP A 262 1.62 2.94 17.29
N THR A 263 1.37 2.93 18.60
CA THR A 263 0.13 3.46 19.17
C THR A 263 -0.05 4.94 18.85
N PHE A 264 1.07 5.68 18.78
CA PHE A 264 1.09 7.08 18.38
C PHE A 264 0.66 7.25 16.91
N ASP A 265 1.19 6.44 15.99
CA ASP A 265 0.80 6.45 14.57
C ASP A 265 -0.68 6.08 14.39
N LYS A 266 -1.20 5.12 15.17
CA LYS A 266 -2.64 4.79 15.16
C LYS A 266 -3.50 5.98 15.62
N ILE A 267 -3.08 6.67 16.66
CA ILE A 267 -3.80 7.86 17.19
C ILE A 267 -3.73 8.99 16.15
N MET A 268 -2.57 9.28 15.58
CA MET A 268 -2.39 10.31 14.57
C MET A 268 -3.19 10.01 13.29
N LYS A 269 -3.21 8.77 12.82
CA LYS A 269 -4.06 8.34 11.70
C LYS A 269 -5.56 8.51 12.01
N LYS A 270 -5.99 8.19 13.24
CA LYS A 270 -7.39 8.41 13.67
C LYS A 270 -7.74 9.89 13.71
N ILE A 271 -6.85 10.73 14.27
CA ILE A 271 -7.07 12.19 14.33
C ILE A 271 -7.14 12.77 12.91
N SER A 272 -6.20 12.42 12.02
CA SER A 272 -6.18 12.92 10.65
C SER A 272 -7.41 12.47 9.85
N ALA A 273 -7.84 11.20 10.01
CA ALA A 273 -9.05 10.69 9.38
C ALA A 273 -10.32 11.41 9.90
N SER A 274 -10.41 11.62 11.22
CA SER A 274 -11.52 12.37 11.82
C SER A 274 -11.54 13.81 11.36
N THR A 275 -10.38 14.45 11.27
CA THR A 275 -10.24 15.85 10.79
C THR A 275 -10.63 15.95 9.30
N ALA A 276 -10.23 14.97 8.47
CA ALA A 276 -10.63 14.92 7.07
C ALA A 276 -12.14 14.74 6.89
N ILE A 277 -12.78 13.90 7.71
CA ILE A 277 -14.25 13.72 7.71
C ILE A 277 -14.94 15.01 8.13
N VAL A 278 -14.48 15.65 9.20
CA VAL A 278 -15.02 16.94 9.67
C VAL A 278 -14.85 17.99 8.58
N PHE A 279 -13.66 18.09 7.97
CA PHE A 279 -13.41 19.03 6.89
C PHE A 279 -14.31 18.77 5.67
N GLN A 280 -14.49 17.53 5.26
CA GLN A 280 -15.40 17.14 4.17
C GLN A 280 -16.87 17.42 4.50
N THR A 281 -17.26 17.31 5.78
CA THR A 281 -18.64 17.55 6.22
C THR A 281 -18.97 19.04 6.21
N TYR A 282 -18.04 19.89 6.69
CA TYR A 282 -18.26 21.35 6.78
C TYR A 282 -17.80 22.12 5.54
N PHE A 283 -16.86 21.56 4.78
CA PHE A 283 -16.32 22.11 3.54
C PHE A 283 -16.36 21.03 2.45
N PRO A 284 -17.57 20.66 1.96
CA PRO A 284 -17.66 19.69 0.89
C PRO A 284 -16.87 20.22 -0.32
N PRO A 285 -16.05 19.36 -0.98
CA PRO A 285 -15.36 19.80 -2.18
C PRO A 285 -16.39 20.30 -3.17
N LEU A 286 -16.16 21.48 -3.75
CA LEU A 286 -16.96 22.04 -4.83
C LEU A 286 -16.88 21.04 -6.00
N THR A 287 -17.80 20.08 -6.00
CA THR A 287 -18.02 19.26 -7.18
C THR A 287 -18.80 20.11 -8.16
N LEU A 288 -18.11 20.58 -9.19
CA LEU A 288 -18.81 21.06 -10.38
C LEU A 288 -19.64 19.88 -10.90
N ARG A 289 -20.97 20.02 -10.69
CA ARG A 289 -21.95 19.14 -11.31
C ARG A 289 -22.14 19.53 -12.77
#